data_f108efbdd93db0c50219f2140f56b34b
#
_entry.id   f108efbdd93db0c50219f2140f56b34b
#
_cell.length_a   1.000
_cell.length_b   1.000
_cell.length_c   1.000
_cell.angle_alpha   90.00
_cell.angle_beta   90.00
_cell.angle_gamma   90.00
#
_symmetry.space_group_name_H-M   'P 1'
#
loop_
_entity.id
_entity.type
_entity.pdbx_description
1 polymer ?
#
loop_
_entity_poly.entity_id
_entity_poly.type
_entity_poly.pdbx_seq_one_letter_code
_entity_poly.pdbx_strand_id
1 'polypeptide(L)'
;MVTALLFSLLALSGCSKKADTIVVGNFGSMTGAEATFGISTRDGIILAVEEWNKAGGLLGKQIELKAYDNQGKPEEARLSVEKLINVDNVIAVLGEVASTRSLAGAPVAQQYKVPMISPSSTNPLVTQKGDYIFRVCFIDPFQGEVMAKFAFNSLKLKKAAILRDSKSDYSMGLASYFIKTFESLGGQIVGDEKYVSGDVDFKAQITNLKSKSPEFIFIPGYYTEVGLIARQAREQGLKVPLLGGDGWDSTKLTEIGGEFVEGNYFSNHYTSEDPRPEVTNFIKNYETRFGTKPDALAASGYDAARILFETVKRVNSIDPKAIRDGLAETKNFNGVTGIISINENRDAVKSAVVLQVKDKQFKYVETVNP
;
A
#
# COMPACT_ATOMS: atom_id res chain seq x y z
N MET A 1 31.89 49.47 58.33
CA MET A 1 31.50 48.03 58.28
C MET A 1 30.59 47.88 57.12
N VAL A 2 31.09 47.30 56.02
CA VAL A 2 30.32 47.05 54.79
C VAL A 2 30.22 45.52 54.62
N THR A 3 29.03 45.00 54.81
CA THR A 3 28.76 43.57 54.74
C THR A 3 28.45 43.20 53.28
N ALA A 4 29.32 42.45 52.63
CA ALA A 4 29.09 41.92 51.26
C ALA A 4 28.26 40.64 51.32
N LEU A 5 27.05 40.66 50.69
CA LEU A 5 26.21 39.48 50.45
C LEU A 5 26.69 38.80 49.17
N LEU A 6 27.27 37.61 49.30
CA LEU A 6 27.51 36.71 48.14
C LEU A 6 26.21 36.00 47.77
N PHE A 7 25.69 36.31 46.60
CA PHE A 7 24.61 35.54 45.96
C PHE A 7 25.23 34.38 45.15
N SER A 8 25.06 33.15 45.67
CA SER A 8 25.49 31.93 44.98
C SER A 8 24.42 31.55 43.93
N LEU A 9 24.69 31.78 42.64
CA LEU A 9 23.87 31.25 41.54
C LEU A 9 24.15 29.75 41.39
N LEU A 10 23.21 28.90 41.83
CA LEU A 10 23.17 27.51 41.43
C LEU A 10 22.69 27.44 39.95
N ALA A 11 23.61 27.22 39.03
CA ALA A 11 23.30 26.86 37.67
C ALA A 11 22.77 25.41 37.66
N LEU A 12 21.45 25.24 37.59
CA LEU A 12 20.80 23.96 37.24
C LEU A 12 21.12 23.66 35.79
N SER A 13 22.22 22.95 35.53
CA SER A 13 22.50 22.31 34.27
C SER A 13 21.47 21.18 34.08
N GLY A 14 20.31 21.51 33.52
CA GLY A 14 19.35 20.53 33.04
C GLY A 14 19.96 19.75 31.89
N CYS A 15 20.64 18.63 32.18
CA CYS A 15 20.87 17.60 31.18
C CYS A 15 19.49 17.10 30.69
N SER A 16 19.00 17.65 29.59
CA SER A 16 17.91 17.05 28.84
C SER A 16 18.41 15.67 28.41
N LYS A 17 18.09 14.64 29.19
CA LYS A 17 18.19 13.25 28.70
C LYS A 17 17.32 13.21 27.42
N LYS A 18 17.99 13.02 26.26
CA LYS A 18 17.32 12.69 25.03
C LYS A 18 16.35 11.56 25.37
N ALA A 19 15.05 11.78 25.20
CA ALA A 19 14.07 10.74 25.50
C ALA A 19 14.51 9.47 24.76
N ASP A 20 14.61 8.35 25.50
CA ASP A 20 15.00 7.05 24.95
C ASP A 20 13.82 6.56 24.10
N THR A 21 13.82 6.91 22.81
CA THR A 21 12.75 6.63 21.85
C THR A 21 13.09 5.41 21.00
N ILE A 22 12.06 4.66 20.57
CA ILE A 22 12.19 3.62 19.56
C ILE A 22 11.88 4.24 18.20
N VAL A 23 12.86 4.24 17.30
CA VAL A 23 12.72 4.86 15.98
C VAL A 23 12.25 3.83 14.95
N VAL A 24 11.18 4.17 14.23
CA VAL A 24 10.61 3.38 13.12
C VAL A 24 10.68 4.19 11.84
N GLY A 25 11.08 3.56 10.75
CA GLY A 25 11.20 4.19 9.44
C GLY A 25 9.94 4.03 8.59
N ASN A 26 9.64 5.06 7.78
CA ASN A 26 8.69 4.96 6.68
C ASN A 26 9.30 5.58 5.42
N PHE A 27 9.08 4.96 4.29
CA PHE A 27 9.38 5.54 2.99
C PHE A 27 8.21 5.32 2.03
N GLY A 28 7.91 6.31 1.19
CA GLY A 28 6.77 6.28 0.28
C GLY A 28 6.81 7.44 -0.69
N SER A 29 6.02 7.34 -1.75
CA SER A 29 5.83 8.43 -2.71
C SER A 29 4.88 9.47 -2.12
N MET A 30 5.42 10.56 -1.57
CA MET A 30 4.63 11.64 -0.95
C MET A 30 4.50 12.86 -1.86
N THR A 31 5.21 12.86 -2.99
CA THR A 31 5.11 13.82 -4.09
C THR A 31 5.03 13.09 -5.43
N GLY A 32 4.68 13.81 -6.51
CA GLY A 32 4.54 13.24 -7.86
C GLY A 32 3.17 12.62 -8.15
N ALA A 33 3.10 11.80 -9.21
CA ALA A 33 1.86 11.27 -9.77
C ALA A 33 1.10 10.35 -8.80
N GLU A 34 1.80 9.67 -7.88
CA GLU A 34 1.21 8.72 -6.92
C GLU A 34 1.34 9.21 -5.47
N ALA A 35 1.35 10.54 -5.27
CA ALA A 35 1.58 11.16 -3.96
C ALA A 35 0.57 10.70 -2.88
N THR A 36 -0.68 10.42 -3.27
CA THR A 36 -1.70 9.93 -2.32
C THR A 36 -1.29 8.62 -1.67
N PHE A 37 -0.56 7.74 -2.37
CA PHE A 37 -0.12 6.46 -1.85
C PHE A 37 0.76 6.61 -0.62
N GLY A 38 1.83 7.39 -0.72
CA GLY A 38 2.76 7.60 0.39
C GLY A 38 2.14 8.43 1.52
N ILE A 39 1.33 9.43 1.18
CA ILE A 39 0.65 10.28 2.18
C ILE A 39 -0.33 9.45 2.99
N SER A 40 -1.26 8.72 2.34
CA SER A 40 -2.25 7.88 3.04
C SER A 40 -1.60 6.82 3.92
N THR A 41 -0.59 6.11 3.37
CA THR A 41 0.14 5.10 4.13
C THR A 41 0.84 5.68 5.36
N ARG A 42 1.55 6.80 5.19
CA ARG A 42 2.21 7.52 6.29
C ARG A 42 1.22 7.93 7.37
N ASP A 43 0.07 8.47 6.96
CA ASP A 43 -0.94 8.96 7.90
C ASP A 43 -1.57 7.79 8.68
N GLY A 44 -1.78 6.63 8.05
CA GLY A 44 -2.16 5.40 8.75
C GLY A 44 -1.12 4.96 9.79
N ILE A 45 0.16 5.00 9.42
CA ILE A 45 1.27 4.69 10.34
C ILE A 45 1.33 5.69 11.50
N ILE A 46 1.18 6.99 11.22
CA ILE A 46 1.15 8.05 12.25
C ILE A 46 0.04 7.78 13.25
N LEU A 47 -1.17 7.44 12.80
CA LEU A 47 -2.27 7.12 13.69
C LEU A 47 -1.93 5.98 14.65
N ALA A 48 -1.37 4.89 14.13
CA ALA A 48 -0.93 3.76 14.96
C ALA A 48 0.15 4.17 15.97
N VAL A 49 1.12 4.97 15.56
CA VAL A 49 2.18 5.50 16.46
C VAL A 49 1.58 6.36 17.57
N GLU A 50 0.67 7.27 17.25
CA GLU A 50 0.02 8.16 18.23
C GLU A 50 -0.82 7.36 19.24
N GLU A 51 -1.57 6.36 18.78
CA GLU A 51 -2.38 5.49 19.65
C GLU A 51 -1.49 4.68 20.62
N TRP A 52 -0.39 4.09 20.13
CA TRP A 52 0.55 3.35 20.96
C TRP A 52 1.27 4.27 21.95
N ASN A 53 1.71 5.44 21.53
CA ASN A 53 2.35 6.42 22.39
C ASN A 53 1.42 6.90 23.51
N LYS A 54 0.15 7.14 23.19
CA LYS A 54 -0.89 7.48 24.17
C LYS A 54 -1.13 6.35 25.19
N ALA A 55 -0.99 5.09 24.76
CA ALA A 55 -1.12 3.91 25.61
C ALA A 55 0.14 3.59 26.44
N GLY A 56 1.19 4.43 26.41
CA GLY A 56 2.43 4.24 27.17
C GLY A 56 3.65 3.86 26.33
N GLY A 57 3.50 3.85 25.01
CA GLY A 57 4.57 3.56 24.06
C GLY A 57 4.86 2.07 23.87
N LEU A 58 5.99 1.76 23.27
CA LEU A 58 6.46 0.42 22.98
C LEU A 58 7.58 0.04 23.94
N LEU A 59 7.41 -1.02 24.72
CA LEU A 59 8.33 -1.42 25.80
C LEU A 59 8.63 -0.29 26.79
N GLY A 60 7.63 0.57 27.07
CA GLY A 60 7.77 1.73 27.97
C GLY A 60 8.50 2.94 27.38
N LYS A 61 8.79 2.92 26.08
CA LYS A 61 9.45 4.02 25.35
C LYS A 61 8.51 4.61 24.31
N GLN A 62 8.63 5.90 24.05
CA GLN A 62 7.88 6.55 22.96
C GLN A 62 8.42 6.09 21.61
N ILE A 63 7.51 5.95 20.63
CA ILE A 63 7.84 5.63 19.23
C ILE A 63 8.02 6.94 18.48
N GLU A 64 9.12 7.07 17.74
CA GLU A 64 9.39 8.17 16.82
C GLU A 64 9.32 7.63 15.38
N LEU A 65 8.53 8.27 14.53
CA LEU A 65 8.46 7.95 13.10
C LEU A 65 9.38 8.85 12.30
N LYS A 66 10.28 8.27 11.51
CA LYS A 66 11.05 8.96 10.48
C LYS A 66 10.46 8.61 9.10
N ALA A 67 9.99 9.60 8.36
CA ALA A 67 9.36 9.40 7.07
C ALA A 67 10.12 10.13 5.96
N TYR A 68 10.39 9.43 4.85
CA TYR A 68 11.08 9.99 3.68
C TYR A 68 10.24 9.84 2.42
N ASP A 69 10.17 10.93 1.66
CA ASP A 69 9.56 10.96 0.33
C ASP A 69 10.57 10.44 -0.70
N ASN A 70 10.21 9.38 -1.40
CA ASN A 70 10.99 8.82 -2.50
C ASN A 70 10.61 9.39 -3.88
N GLN A 71 9.67 10.36 -3.93
CA GLN A 71 9.26 11.06 -5.15
C GLN A 71 8.78 10.12 -6.28
N GLY A 72 8.31 8.92 -5.94
CA GLY A 72 7.93 7.91 -6.93
C GLY A 72 9.09 7.27 -7.69
N LYS A 73 10.35 7.48 -7.27
CA LYS A 73 11.55 7.01 -7.97
C LYS A 73 12.20 5.82 -7.27
N PRO A 74 12.53 4.73 -7.98
CA PRO A 74 13.18 3.56 -7.39
C PRO A 74 14.51 3.88 -6.71
N GLU A 75 15.34 4.74 -7.30
CA GLU A 75 16.64 5.12 -6.72
C GLU A 75 16.46 5.91 -5.41
N GLU A 76 15.52 6.84 -5.36
CA GLU A 76 15.21 7.59 -4.14
C GLU A 76 14.63 6.68 -3.04
N ALA A 77 13.87 5.64 -3.43
CA ALA A 77 13.38 4.62 -2.51
C ALA A 77 14.54 3.84 -1.87
N ARG A 78 15.54 3.44 -2.67
CA ARG A 78 16.76 2.80 -2.19
C ARG A 78 17.51 3.69 -1.19
N LEU A 79 17.75 4.95 -1.56
CA LEU A 79 18.45 5.94 -0.72
C LEU A 79 17.68 6.26 0.56
N SER A 80 16.36 6.30 0.51
CA SER A 80 15.50 6.51 1.69
C SER A 80 15.68 5.39 2.71
N VAL A 81 15.66 4.13 2.27
CA VAL A 81 15.89 2.97 3.15
C VAL A 81 17.30 2.99 3.74
N GLU A 82 18.30 3.30 2.91
CA GLU A 82 19.69 3.41 3.37
C GLU A 82 19.87 4.47 4.46
N LYS A 83 19.22 5.63 4.29
CA LYS A 83 19.24 6.72 5.27
C LYS A 83 18.51 6.36 6.57
N LEU A 84 17.31 5.76 6.48
CA LEU A 84 16.58 5.28 7.64
C LEU A 84 17.41 4.32 8.50
N ILE A 85 18.15 3.42 7.86
CA ILE A 85 18.95 2.41 8.56
C ILE A 85 20.25 3.01 9.12
N ASN A 86 21.04 3.70 8.28
CA ASN A 86 22.40 4.10 8.64
C ASN A 86 22.47 5.43 9.41
N VAL A 87 21.48 6.30 9.27
CA VAL A 87 21.45 7.62 9.91
C VAL A 87 20.46 7.66 11.07
N ASP A 88 19.23 7.19 10.82
CA ASP A 88 18.17 7.25 11.83
C ASP A 88 18.16 6.04 12.77
N ASN A 89 18.89 4.96 12.45
CA ASN A 89 19.00 3.72 13.24
C ASN A 89 17.64 3.11 13.58
N VAL A 90 16.77 3.01 12.59
CA VAL A 90 15.42 2.46 12.75
C VAL A 90 15.44 0.97 13.07
N ILE A 91 14.51 0.51 13.92
CA ILE A 91 14.36 -0.92 14.25
C ILE A 91 13.68 -1.72 13.14
N ALA A 92 12.89 -1.05 12.31
CA ALA A 92 12.20 -1.61 11.14
C ALA A 92 11.82 -0.49 10.17
N VAL A 93 11.57 -0.86 8.91
CA VAL A 93 11.13 0.03 7.83
C VAL A 93 9.72 -0.36 7.38
N LEU A 94 8.78 0.60 7.37
CA LEU A 94 7.42 0.45 6.86
C LEU A 94 7.33 1.13 5.48
N GLY A 95 7.00 0.39 4.45
CA GLY A 95 6.95 0.87 3.06
C GLY A 95 7.50 -0.19 2.09
N GLU A 96 7.47 0.02 0.83
CA GLU A 96 6.76 1.00 0.04
C GLU A 96 5.41 0.42 -0.45
N VAL A 97 4.54 1.25 -1.02
CA VAL A 97 3.27 0.82 -1.63
C VAL A 97 3.53 0.17 -2.98
N ALA A 98 4.21 0.86 -3.89
CA ALA A 98 4.44 0.37 -5.24
C ALA A 98 5.59 -0.64 -5.31
N SER A 99 5.32 -1.77 -5.99
CA SER A 99 6.23 -2.92 -6.02
C SER A 99 7.60 -2.59 -6.56
N THR A 100 7.72 -1.82 -7.65
CA THR A 100 9.01 -1.43 -8.24
C THR A 100 9.91 -0.68 -7.25
N ARG A 101 9.34 0.18 -6.40
CA ARG A 101 10.07 0.92 -5.36
C ARG A 101 10.41 0.04 -4.16
N SER A 102 9.50 -0.85 -3.77
CA SER A 102 9.83 -1.87 -2.76
C SER A 102 10.96 -2.79 -3.21
N LEU A 103 10.96 -3.19 -4.48
CA LEU A 103 12.05 -4.00 -5.07
C LEU A 103 13.41 -3.29 -5.06
N ALA A 104 13.42 -1.95 -5.11
CA ALA A 104 14.64 -1.15 -4.99
C ALA A 104 15.12 -1.00 -3.53
N GLY A 105 14.20 -0.84 -2.58
CA GLY A 105 14.52 -0.67 -1.15
C GLY A 105 14.81 -1.97 -0.41
N ALA A 106 14.12 -3.06 -0.75
CA ALA A 106 14.21 -4.33 -0.04
C ALA A 106 15.63 -4.95 0.03
N PRO A 107 16.46 -4.90 -1.03
CA PRO A 107 17.84 -5.40 -0.95
C PRO A 107 18.67 -4.67 0.11
N VAL A 108 18.45 -3.37 0.31
CA VAL A 108 19.15 -2.59 1.34
C VAL A 108 18.74 -3.07 2.73
N ALA A 109 17.43 -3.16 3.01
CA ALA A 109 16.92 -3.65 4.28
C ALA A 109 17.43 -5.08 4.58
N GLN A 110 17.44 -5.96 3.57
CA GLN A 110 17.98 -7.31 3.67
C GLN A 110 19.49 -7.32 3.98
N GLN A 111 20.27 -6.51 3.30
CA GLN A 111 21.72 -6.40 3.50
C GLN A 111 22.07 -6.01 4.94
N TYR A 112 21.34 -5.06 5.50
CA TYR A 112 21.54 -4.59 6.86
C TYR A 112 20.79 -5.41 7.93
N LYS A 113 20.02 -6.43 7.50
CA LYS A 113 19.19 -7.27 8.37
C LYS A 113 18.22 -6.47 9.23
N VAL A 114 17.61 -5.44 8.66
CA VAL A 114 16.55 -4.65 9.27
C VAL A 114 15.21 -5.08 8.66
N PRO A 115 14.21 -5.48 9.46
CA PRO A 115 12.91 -5.87 8.93
C PRO A 115 12.26 -4.75 8.12
N MET A 116 11.79 -5.09 6.92
CA MET A 116 11.00 -4.22 6.07
C MET A 116 9.60 -4.84 5.89
N ILE A 117 8.55 -4.06 6.12
CA ILE A 117 7.17 -4.49 5.99
C ILE A 117 6.49 -3.60 4.94
N SER A 118 6.21 -4.17 3.77
CA SER A 118 5.42 -3.44 2.77
C SER A 118 3.94 -3.47 3.14
N PRO A 119 3.26 -2.31 3.16
CA PRO A 119 1.82 -2.24 3.39
C PRO A 119 0.99 -2.73 2.19
N SER A 120 1.47 -2.54 0.95
CA SER A 120 0.66 -2.79 -0.24
C SER A 120 1.41 -3.24 -1.50
N SER A 121 2.70 -3.52 -1.45
CA SER A 121 3.41 -4.06 -2.64
C SER A 121 3.03 -5.52 -2.88
N THR A 122 2.25 -5.76 -3.92
CA THR A 122 1.61 -7.06 -4.20
C THR A 122 2.45 -7.99 -5.06
N ASN A 123 3.51 -7.50 -5.75
CA ASN A 123 4.37 -8.35 -6.57
C ASN A 123 5.13 -9.37 -5.71
N PRO A 124 5.04 -10.70 -6.01
CA PRO A 124 5.69 -11.74 -5.22
C PRO A 124 7.20 -11.59 -5.06
N LEU A 125 7.88 -10.96 -6.02
CA LEU A 125 9.33 -10.78 -6.01
C LEU A 125 9.82 -9.91 -4.84
N VAL A 126 8.94 -9.12 -4.20
CA VAL A 126 9.33 -8.23 -3.10
C VAL A 126 9.82 -9.02 -1.90
N THR A 127 9.07 -9.97 -1.38
CA THR A 127 9.46 -10.80 -0.23
C THR A 127 10.56 -11.81 -0.57
N GLN A 128 10.72 -12.14 -1.87
CA GLN A 128 11.82 -12.98 -2.35
C GLN A 128 13.20 -12.29 -2.31
N LYS A 129 13.25 -10.97 -2.02
CA LYS A 129 14.54 -10.26 -1.84
C LYS A 129 15.27 -10.67 -0.57
N GLY A 130 14.62 -11.31 0.38
CA GLY A 130 15.27 -11.86 1.55
C GLY A 130 14.33 -12.17 2.71
N ASP A 131 14.89 -12.77 3.75
CA ASP A 131 14.14 -13.26 4.91
C ASP A 131 13.77 -12.16 5.93
N TYR A 132 14.26 -10.93 5.73
CA TYR A 132 13.87 -9.75 6.50
C TYR A 132 12.76 -8.94 5.81
N ILE A 133 12.24 -9.39 4.66
CA ILE A 133 11.26 -8.65 3.87
C ILE A 133 9.88 -9.31 4.01
N PHE A 134 8.90 -8.53 4.47
CA PHE A 134 7.53 -8.94 4.77
C PHE A 134 6.52 -8.05 4.05
N ARG A 135 5.27 -8.47 4.02
CA ARG A 135 4.12 -7.66 3.60
C ARG A 135 2.87 -7.99 4.41
N VAL A 136 1.95 -7.03 4.49
CA VAL A 136 0.63 -7.21 5.11
C VAL A 136 -0.51 -7.23 4.09
N CYS A 137 -0.20 -7.08 2.81
CA CYS A 137 -1.14 -7.16 1.68
C CYS A 137 -1.14 -8.55 1.04
N PHE A 138 -2.22 -8.88 0.32
CA PHE A 138 -2.25 -10.06 -0.57
C PHE A 138 -1.25 -9.90 -1.73
N ILE A 139 -1.12 -10.90 -2.58
CA ILE A 139 -0.16 -10.93 -3.71
C ILE A 139 -0.86 -10.94 -5.06
N ASP A 140 -0.15 -10.49 -6.11
CA ASP A 140 -0.68 -10.44 -7.50
C ASP A 140 -1.23 -11.76 -8.03
N PRO A 141 -0.71 -12.96 -7.70
CA PRO A 141 -1.32 -14.22 -8.09
C PRO A 141 -2.78 -14.33 -7.62
N PHE A 142 -3.03 -13.99 -6.34
CA PHE A 142 -4.37 -14.01 -5.78
C PHE A 142 -5.24 -12.87 -6.34
N GLN A 143 -4.70 -11.66 -6.43
CA GLN A 143 -5.42 -10.50 -6.98
C GLN A 143 -5.83 -10.73 -8.43
N GLY A 144 -4.93 -11.26 -9.27
CA GLY A 144 -5.20 -11.58 -10.66
C GLY A 144 -6.27 -12.66 -10.80
N GLU A 145 -6.25 -13.67 -9.92
CA GLU A 145 -7.29 -14.71 -9.85
C GLU A 145 -8.65 -14.12 -9.47
N VAL A 146 -8.70 -13.26 -8.44
CA VAL A 146 -9.93 -12.57 -7.99
C VAL A 146 -10.58 -11.82 -9.15
N MET A 147 -9.82 -10.97 -9.84
CA MET A 147 -10.36 -10.14 -10.91
C MET A 147 -10.72 -10.95 -12.16
N ALA A 148 -9.97 -11.99 -12.49
CA ALA A 148 -10.29 -12.90 -13.59
C ALA A 148 -11.59 -13.67 -13.32
N LYS A 149 -11.74 -14.23 -12.12
CA LYS A 149 -12.99 -14.91 -11.71
C LYS A 149 -14.17 -13.95 -11.65
N PHE A 150 -13.99 -12.74 -11.13
CA PHE A 150 -15.01 -11.71 -11.10
C PHE A 150 -15.49 -11.36 -12.52
N ALA A 151 -14.58 -11.07 -13.44
CA ALA A 151 -14.91 -10.77 -14.83
C ALA A 151 -15.67 -11.95 -15.49
N PHE A 152 -15.13 -13.17 -15.35
CA PHE A 152 -15.65 -14.34 -16.03
C PHE A 152 -16.93 -14.88 -15.40
N ASN A 153 -16.99 -15.00 -14.05
CA ASN A 153 -18.09 -15.65 -13.36
C ASN A 153 -19.18 -14.67 -12.91
N SER A 154 -18.82 -13.48 -12.39
CA SER A 154 -19.80 -12.51 -11.87
C SER A 154 -20.35 -11.64 -13.00
N LEU A 155 -19.46 -11.04 -13.82
CA LEU A 155 -19.86 -10.18 -14.93
C LEU A 155 -20.19 -10.94 -16.22
N LYS A 156 -19.89 -12.25 -16.32
CA LYS A 156 -20.11 -13.12 -17.51
C LYS A 156 -19.38 -12.66 -18.78
N LEU A 157 -18.28 -11.90 -18.63
CA LEU A 157 -17.48 -11.38 -19.74
C LEU A 157 -16.42 -12.41 -20.18
N LYS A 158 -16.22 -12.57 -21.48
CA LYS A 158 -15.40 -13.63 -22.06
C LYS A 158 -14.22 -13.13 -22.91
N LYS A 159 -14.23 -11.84 -23.32
CA LYS A 159 -13.20 -11.25 -24.17
C LYS A 159 -12.58 -10.05 -23.47
N ALA A 160 -11.34 -10.22 -23.00
CA ALA A 160 -10.57 -9.18 -22.33
C ALA A 160 -9.57 -8.52 -23.27
N ALA A 161 -9.42 -7.20 -23.16
CA ALA A 161 -8.21 -6.52 -23.59
C ALA A 161 -7.39 -6.11 -22.35
N ILE A 162 -6.07 -6.00 -22.51
CA ILE A 162 -5.15 -5.59 -21.46
C ILE A 162 -4.51 -4.25 -21.84
N LEU A 163 -4.39 -3.35 -20.87
CA LEU A 163 -3.63 -2.11 -21.04
C LEU A 163 -2.74 -1.93 -19.82
N ARG A 164 -1.43 -2.10 -19.96
CA ARG A 164 -0.49 -2.21 -18.85
C ARG A 164 0.71 -1.28 -18.97
N ASP A 165 1.23 -0.84 -17.81
CA ASP A 165 2.48 -0.08 -17.73
C ASP A 165 3.69 -1.01 -17.87
N SER A 166 4.47 -0.79 -18.93
CA SER A 166 5.66 -1.60 -19.25
C SER A 166 6.85 -1.36 -18.32
N LYS A 167 6.82 -0.34 -17.48
CA LYS A 167 7.88 0.02 -16.52
C LYS A 167 7.53 -0.34 -15.07
N SER A 168 6.30 -0.77 -14.81
CA SER A 168 5.83 -1.15 -13.49
C SER A 168 5.87 -2.67 -13.30
N ASP A 169 6.68 -3.13 -12.33
CA ASP A 169 6.71 -4.56 -11.94
C ASP A 169 5.34 -5.04 -11.44
N TYR A 170 4.58 -4.18 -10.77
CA TYR A 170 3.20 -4.43 -10.38
C TYR A 170 2.30 -4.66 -11.60
N SER A 171 2.27 -3.71 -12.51
CA SER A 171 1.38 -3.74 -13.68
C SER A 171 1.66 -4.95 -14.57
N MET A 172 2.93 -5.22 -14.84
CA MET A 172 3.37 -6.36 -15.65
C MET A 172 3.07 -7.70 -14.98
N GLY A 173 3.33 -7.80 -13.66
CA GLY A 173 3.08 -9.00 -12.88
C GLY A 173 1.59 -9.32 -12.78
N LEU A 174 0.80 -8.36 -12.31
CA LEU A 174 -0.64 -8.54 -12.15
C LEU A 174 -1.35 -8.87 -13.46
N ALA A 175 -1.00 -8.20 -14.57
CA ALA A 175 -1.50 -8.55 -15.90
C ALA A 175 -1.25 -10.02 -16.24
N SER A 176 -0.03 -10.50 -15.98
CA SER A 176 0.35 -11.90 -16.32
C SER A 176 -0.46 -12.92 -15.52
N TYR A 177 -0.69 -12.69 -14.23
CA TYR A 177 -1.52 -13.58 -13.40
C TYR A 177 -3.00 -13.53 -13.77
N PHE A 178 -3.52 -12.33 -14.07
CA PHE A 178 -4.88 -12.17 -14.59
C PHE A 178 -5.07 -12.95 -15.90
N ILE A 179 -4.20 -12.75 -16.89
CA ILE A 179 -4.24 -13.41 -18.20
C ILE A 179 -4.27 -14.94 -18.01
N LYS A 180 -3.31 -15.47 -17.26
CA LYS A 180 -3.20 -16.91 -16.99
C LYS A 180 -4.50 -17.49 -16.43
N THR A 181 -5.09 -16.84 -15.43
CA THR A 181 -6.32 -17.33 -14.80
C THR A 181 -7.51 -17.15 -15.75
N PHE A 182 -7.64 -15.99 -16.41
CA PHE A 182 -8.76 -15.72 -17.29
C PHE A 182 -8.82 -16.71 -18.46
N GLU A 183 -7.68 -17.01 -19.07
CA GLU A 183 -7.59 -18.04 -20.15
C GLU A 183 -7.89 -19.44 -19.62
N SER A 184 -7.44 -19.80 -18.40
CA SER A 184 -7.75 -21.10 -17.79
C SER A 184 -9.24 -21.31 -17.53
N LEU A 185 -10.02 -20.22 -17.36
CA LEU A 185 -11.46 -20.23 -17.23
C LEU A 185 -12.18 -20.32 -18.59
N GLY A 186 -11.46 -20.25 -19.71
CA GLY A 186 -12.02 -20.22 -21.06
C GLY A 186 -12.25 -18.80 -21.60
N GLY A 187 -11.70 -17.79 -20.95
CA GLY A 187 -11.67 -16.42 -21.44
C GLY A 187 -10.67 -16.24 -22.58
N GLN A 188 -10.84 -15.21 -23.38
CA GLN A 188 -9.99 -14.88 -24.51
C GLN A 188 -9.36 -13.50 -24.31
N ILE A 189 -8.02 -13.39 -24.45
CA ILE A 189 -7.31 -12.11 -24.52
C ILE A 189 -7.29 -11.68 -26.00
N VAL A 190 -8.04 -10.63 -26.32
CA VAL A 190 -8.19 -10.15 -27.71
C VAL A 190 -7.23 -9.03 -28.06
N GLY A 191 -6.58 -8.41 -27.07
CA GLY A 191 -5.59 -7.36 -27.27
C GLY A 191 -4.75 -7.12 -26.01
N ASP A 192 -3.50 -6.69 -26.19
CA ASP A 192 -2.57 -6.40 -25.10
C ASP A 192 -1.68 -5.22 -25.53
N GLU A 193 -1.96 -4.05 -24.98
CA GLU A 193 -1.26 -2.81 -25.29
C GLU A 193 -0.48 -2.32 -24.07
N LYS A 194 0.55 -1.51 -24.33
CA LYS A 194 1.43 -0.99 -23.29
C LYS A 194 1.48 0.53 -23.32
N TYR A 195 1.68 1.10 -22.14
CA TYR A 195 2.04 2.50 -21.92
C TYR A 195 3.26 2.58 -20.99
N VAL A 196 3.72 3.77 -20.71
CA VAL A 196 4.78 4.05 -19.74
C VAL A 196 4.24 5.01 -18.68
N SER A 197 4.56 4.77 -17.41
CA SER A 197 4.20 5.67 -16.30
C SER A 197 4.58 7.12 -16.63
N GLY A 198 3.64 8.03 -16.42
CA GLY A 198 3.76 9.45 -16.80
C GLY A 198 3.26 9.78 -18.20
N ASP A 199 2.87 8.81 -19.02
CA ASP A 199 2.17 9.09 -20.28
C ASP A 199 0.84 9.81 -20.00
N VAL A 200 0.46 10.71 -20.90
CA VAL A 200 -0.78 11.49 -20.79
C VAL A 200 -1.72 11.31 -21.99
N ASP A 201 -1.25 10.67 -23.05
CA ASP A 201 -2.03 10.36 -24.26
C ASP A 201 -2.01 8.86 -24.55
N PHE A 202 -3.18 8.25 -24.49
CA PHE A 202 -3.41 6.81 -24.66
C PHE A 202 -4.27 6.49 -25.89
N LYS A 203 -4.51 7.48 -26.75
CA LYS A 203 -5.46 7.35 -27.88
C LYS A 203 -5.09 6.25 -28.85
N ALA A 204 -3.79 6.07 -29.12
CA ALA A 204 -3.31 5.04 -30.04
C ALA A 204 -3.61 3.63 -29.49
N GLN A 205 -3.26 3.38 -28.22
CA GLN A 205 -3.51 2.11 -27.54
C GLN A 205 -5.02 1.83 -27.47
N ILE A 206 -5.82 2.83 -27.09
CA ILE A 206 -7.29 2.70 -27.01
C ILE A 206 -7.90 2.39 -28.38
N THR A 207 -7.43 3.05 -29.46
CA THR A 207 -7.89 2.77 -30.83
C THR A 207 -7.58 1.34 -31.23
N ASN A 208 -6.35 0.87 -30.94
CA ASN A 208 -5.95 -0.51 -31.24
C ASN A 208 -6.81 -1.52 -30.46
N LEU A 209 -7.00 -1.33 -29.15
CA LEU A 209 -7.83 -2.21 -28.33
C LEU A 209 -9.29 -2.18 -28.78
N LYS A 210 -9.85 -1.02 -29.10
CA LYS A 210 -11.23 -0.89 -29.61
C LYS A 210 -11.44 -1.69 -30.88
N SER A 211 -10.47 -1.73 -31.80
CA SER A 211 -10.55 -2.50 -33.05
C SER A 211 -10.68 -4.02 -32.82
N LYS A 212 -10.28 -4.53 -31.66
CA LYS A 212 -10.35 -5.93 -31.26
C LYS A 212 -11.70 -6.32 -30.66
N SER A 213 -12.62 -5.36 -30.49
CA SER A 213 -13.96 -5.57 -29.92
C SER A 213 -13.95 -6.32 -28.58
N PRO A 214 -13.21 -5.86 -27.57
CA PRO A 214 -13.20 -6.46 -26.24
C PRO A 214 -14.57 -6.26 -25.57
N GLU A 215 -14.91 -7.13 -24.62
CA GLU A 215 -16.08 -6.96 -23.75
C GLU A 215 -15.72 -6.12 -22.50
N PHE A 216 -14.45 -6.05 -22.15
CA PHE A 216 -13.89 -5.18 -21.10
C PHE A 216 -12.39 -4.96 -21.31
N ILE A 217 -11.82 -3.99 -20.58
CA ILE A 217 -10.38 -3.78 -20.53
C ILE A 217 -9.91 -3.98 -19.08
N PHE A 218 -8.90 -4.82 -18.88
CA PHE A 218 -8.18 -4.93 -17.61
C PHE A 218 -6.97 -4.00 -17.61
N ILE A 219 -6.93 -3.09 -16.63
CA ILE A 219 -5.90 -2.04 -16.51
C ILE A 219 -5.23 -2.16 -15.13
N PRO A 220 -4.24 -3.03 -14.96
CA PRO A 220 -3.46 -3.13 -13.72
C PRO A 220 -2.47 -1.96 -13.64
N GLY A 221 -2.96 -0.75 -13.44
CA GLY A 221 -2.20 0.49 -13.40
C GLY A 221 -2.50 1.30 -12.14
N TYR A 222 -1.90 2.48 -12.04
CA TYR A 222 -2.13 3.40 -10.94
C TYR A 222 -3.15 4.47 -11.32
N TYR A 223 -3.80 5.05 -10.32
CA TYR A 223 -4.98 5.91 -10.45
C TYR A 223 -4.81 7.09 -11.41
N THR A 224 -3.63 7.66 -11.53
CA THR A 224 -3.39 8.83 -12.38
C THR A 224 -3.59 8.51 -13.86
N GLU A 225 -2.86 7.52 -14.38
CA GLU A 225 -3.00 7.08 -15.77
C GLU A 225 -4.37 6.43 -16.02
N VAL A 226 -4.86 5.65 -15.06
CA VAL A 226 -6.18 5.00 -15.18
C VAL A 226 -7.31 6.02 -15.34
N GLY A 227 -7.29 7.11 -14.57
CA GLY A 227 -8.26 8.20 -14.71
C GLY A 227 -8.22 8.86 -16.10
N LEU A 228 -7.02 9.09 -16.63
CA LEU A 228 -6.81 9.65 -17.99
C LEU A 228 -7.23 8.65 -19.07
N ILE A 229 -6.89 7.36 -18.92
CA ILE A 229 -7.28 6.28 -19.83
C ILE A 229 -8.81 6.17 -19.88
N ALA A 230 -9.48 6.16 -18.72
CA ALA A 230 -10.93 6.08 -18.66
C ALA A 230 -11.59 7.23 -19.43
N ARG A 231 -11.14 8.47 -19.23
CA ARG A 231 -11.63 9.64 -19.96
C ARG A 231 -11.45 9.47 -21.47
N GLN A 232 -10.24 9.20 -21.93
CA GLN A 232 -9.93 9.08 -23.36
C GLN A 232 -10.64 7.89 -24.02
N ALA A 233 -10.83 6.80 -23.27
CA ALA A 233 -11.61 5.64 -23.76
C ALA A 233 -13.06 6.04 -24.06
N ARG A 234 -13.70 6.76 -23.14
CA ARG A 234 -15.10 7.22 -23.34
C ARG A 234 -15.21 8.28 -24.43
N GLU A 235 -14.28 9.22 -24.50
CA GLU A 235 -14.20 10.22 -25.58
C GLU A 235 -14.06 9.57 -26.97
N GLN A 236 -13.37 8.43 -27.07
CA GLN A 236 -13.30 7.63 -28.30
C GLN A 236 -14.49 6.69 -28.51
N GLY A 237 -15.51 6.76 -27.65
CA GLY A 237 -16.73 5.95 -27.76
C GLY A 237 -16.54 4.49 -27.33
N LEU A 238 -15.48 4.14 -26.61
CA LEU A 238 -15.31 2.82 -26.02
C LEU A 238 -16.07 2.76 -24.69
N LYS A 239 -17.20 2.02 -24.66
CA LYS A 239 -18.15 2.00 -23.54
C LYS A 239 -18.05 0.75 -22.65
N VAL A 240 -17.15 -0.18 -22.97
CA VAL A 240 -16.99 -1.42 -22.19
C VAL A 240 -16.50 -1.12 -20.78
N PRO A 241 -16.81 -1.97 -19.78
CA PRO A 241 -16.28 -1.83 -18.42
C PRO A 241 -14.76 -1.81 -18.40
N LEU A 242 -14.19 -1.04 -17.47
CA LEU A 242 -12.78 -1.09 -17.11
C LEU A 242 -12.66 -1.83 -15.78
N LEU A 243 -11.74 -2.75 -15.69
CA LEU A 243 -11.43 -3.50 -14.47
C LEU A 243 -9.96 -3.28 -14.09
N GLY A 244 -9.69 -3.22 -12.80
CA GLY A 244 -8.31 -3.01 -12.31
C GLY A 244 -8.00 -3.67 -10.99
N GLY A 245 -6.88 -3.27 -10.41
CA GLY A 245 -6.39 -3.72 -9.12
C GLY A 245 -6.36 -2.61 -8.08
N ASP A 246 -5.77 -2.91 -6.93
CA ASP A 246 -5.65 -2.04 -5.76
C ASP A 246 -4.94 -0.70 -6.04
N GLY A 247 -4.15 -0.63 -7.10
CA GLY A 247 -3.54 0.61 -7.58
C GLY A 247 -4.53 1.71 -8.04
N TRP A 248 -5.83 1.41 -8.07
CA TRP A 248 -6.89 2.38 -8.37
C TRP A 248 -7.35 3.14 -7.11
N ASP A 249 -6.99 2.68 -5.92
CA ASP A 249 -7.52 3.22 -4.67
C ASP A 249 -6.94 4.60 -4.32
N SER A 250 -7.58 5.60 -4.87
CA SER A 250 -7.36 7.00 -4.55
C SER A 250 -8.58 7.83 -4.96
N THR A 251 -8.97 8.79 -4.14
CA THR A 251 -9.99 9.79 -4.51
C THR A 251 -9.60 10.56 -5.78
N LYS A 252 -8.29 10.65 -6.08
CA LYS A 252 -7.79 11.24 -7.33
C LYS A 252 -8.23 10.49 -8.58
N LEU A 253 -8.52 9.19 -8.51
CA LEU A 253 -9.10 8.46 -9.64
C LEU A 253 -10.40 9.12 -10.11
N THR A 254 -11.30 9.43 -9.17
CA THR A 254 -12.59 10.05 -9.50
C THR A 254 -12.47 11.54 -9.81
N GLU A 255 -11.46 12.24 -9.27
CA GLU A 255 -11.17 13.63 -9.63
C GLU A 255 -10.63 13.74 -11.07
N ILE A 256 -9.70 12.87 -11.47
CA ILE A 256 -9.07 12.86 -12.80
C ILE A 256 -10.04 12.30 -13.85
N GLY A 257 -10.62 11.15 -13.56
CA GLY A 257 -11.49 10.44 -14.49
C GLY A 257 -12.92 10.99 -14.57
N GLY A 258 -13.37 11.71 -13.52
CA GLY A 258 -14.72 12.28 -13.48
C GLY A 258 -15.83 11.22 -13.61
N GLU A 259 -16.81 11.49 -14.44
CA GLU A 259 -17.91 10.56 -14.77
C GLU A 259 -17.44 9.34 -15.59
N PHE A 260 -16.27 9.42 -16.20
CA PHE A 260 -15.76 8.39 -17.10
C PHE A 260 -15.25 7.14 -16.39
N VAL A 261 -15.03 7.21 -15.07
CA VAL A 261 -14.68 6.05 -14.24
C VAL A 261 -15.90 5.38 -13.59
N GLU A 262 -17.09 5.96 -13.70
CA GLU A 262 -18.31 5.39 -13.13
C GLU A 262 -18.62 3.99 -13.70
N GLY A 263 -19.11 3.09 -12.83
CA GLY A 263 -19.50 1.73 -13.21
C GLY A 263 -18.34 0.76 -13.40
N ASN A 264 -17.10 1.18 -13.24
CA ASN A 264 -15.91 0.33 -13.35
C ASN A 264 -15.61 -0.37 -12.00
N TYR A 265 -14.78 -1.42 -12.04
CA TYR A 265 -14.53 -2.29 -10.89
C TYR A 265 -13.04 -2.49 -10.66
N PHE A 266 -12.66 -2.69 -9.38
CA PHE A 266 -11.29 -3.03 -9.03
C PHE A 266 -11.22 -3.84 -7.72
N SER A 267 -10.17 -4.63 -7.57
CA SER A 267 -9.88 -5.33 -6.31
C SER A 267 -9.18 -4.41 -5.33
N ASN A 268 -9.44 -4.61 -4.02
CA ASN A 268 -8.85 -3.79 -2.98
C ASN A 268 -8.62 -4.59 -1.70
N HIS A 269 -7.89 -4.00 -0.76
CA HIS A 269 -7.55 -4.59 0.55
C HIS A 269 -8.60 -4.34 1.63
N TYR A 270 -9.47 -3.36 1.42
CA TYR A 270 -10.34 -2.78 2.44
C TYR A 270 -11.60 -2.18 1.81
N THR A 271 -12.67 -2.13 2.60
CA THR A 271 -13.85 -1.33 2.31
C THR A 271 -14.29 -0.58 3.57
N SER A 272 -14.67 0.69 3.41
CA SER A 272 -15.22 1.49 4.50
C SER A 272 -16.64 1.04 4.94
N GLU A 273 -17.25 0.13 4.19
CA GLU A 273 -18.58 -0.44 4.47
C GLU A 273 -18.51 -1.70 5.36
N ASP A 274 -17.32 -2.15 5.77
CA ASP A 274 -17.14 -3.26 6.70
C ASP A 274 -17.60 -2.84 8.11
N PRO A 275 -18.60 -3.54 8.70
CA PRO A 275 -19.17 -3.15 9.99
C PRO A 275 -18.32 -3.56 11.20
N ARG A 276 -17.18 -4.25 11.02
CA ARG A 276 -16.34 -4.70 12.14
C ARG A 276 -15.88 -3.52 12.99
N PRO A 277 -15.81 -3.69 14.33
CA PRO A 277 -15.36 -2.62 15.24
C PRO A 277 -13.96 -2.08 14.90
N GLU A 278 -13.04 -2.94 14.43
CA GLU A 278 -11.69 -2.55 14.01
C GLU A 278 -11.74 -1.51 12.89
N VAL A 279 -12.65 -1.70 11.92
CA VAL A 279 -12.81 -0.81 10.77
C VAL A 279 -13.50 0.50 11.19
N THR A 280 -14.61 0.39 11.89
CA THR A 280 -15.40 1.57 12.29
C THR A 280 -14.65 2.49 13.26
N ASN A 281 -13.88 1.93 14.19
CA ASN A 281 -13.02 2.68 15.11
C ASN A 281 -11.85 3.34 14.37
N PHE A 282 -11.20 2.60 13.46
CA PHE A 282 -10.13 3.15 12.63
C PHE A 282 -10.61 4.35 11.81
N ILE A 283 -11.74 4.22 11.10
CA ILE A 283 -12.33 5.31 10.31
C ILE A 283 -12.56 6.53 11.19
N LYS A 284 -13.24 6.35 12.34
CA LYS A 284 -13.55 7.43 13.27
C LYS A 284 -12.28 8.14 13.77
N ASN A 285 -11.27 7.38 14.18
CA ASN A 285 -10.01 7.93 14.70
C ASN A 285 -9.23 8.65 13.60
N TYR A 286 -9.19 8.08 12.40
CA TYR A 286 -8.52 8.67 11.25
C TYR A 286 -9.20 9.98 10.82
N GLU A 287 -10.54 9.99 10.67
CA GLU A 287 -11.28 11.22 10.34
C GLU A 287 -11.11 12.30 11.42
N THR A 288 -11.11 11.91 12.68
CA THR A 288 -10.87 12.84 13.80
C THR A 288 -9.50 13.48 13.72
N ARG A 289 -8.48 12.69 13.32
CA ARG A 289 -7.08 13.11 13.29
C ARG A 289 -6.73 13.92 12.03
N PHE A 290 -7.23 13.50 10.87
CA PHE A 290 -6.78 14.02 9.57
C PHE A 290 -7.88 14.79 8.81
N GLY A 291 -9.12 14.76 9.26
CA GLY A 291 -10.25 15.48 8.64
C GLY A 291 -10.75 14.89 7.32
N THR A 292 -10.26 13.71 6.93
CA THR A 292 -10.61 13.00 5.69
C THR A 292 -10.88 11.53 5.97
N LYS A 293 -11.66 10.87 5.10
CA LYS A 293 -11.85 9.41 5.18
C LYS A 293 -10.58 8.67 4.80
N PRO A 294 -10.25 7.57 5.50
CA PRO A 294 -9.13 6.71 5.11
C PRO A 294 -9.46 5.91 3.85
N ASP A 295 -8.45 5.68 3.02
CA ASP A 295 -8.43 4.70 1.95
C ASP A 295 -7.80 3.36 2.40
N ALA A 296 -7.71 2.38 1.51
CA ALA A 296 -7.09 1.09 1.83
C ALA A 296 -5.59 1.20 2.14
N LEU A 297 -4.91 2.20 1.61
CA LEU A 297 -3.47 2.38 1.85
C LEU A 297 -3.21 2.94 3.25
N ALA A 298 -4.07 3.83 3.74
CA ALA A 298 -4.06 4.27 5.14
C ALA A 298 -4.33 3.09 6.08
N ALA A 299 -5.32 2.25 5.76
CA ALA A 299 -5.65 1.05 6.54
C ALA A 299 -4.50 0.04 6.55
N SER A 300 -3.86 -0.20 5.39
CA SER A 300 -2.72 -1.11 5.27
C SER A 300 -1.47 -0.59 5.99
N GLY A 301 -1.20 0.73 5.93
CA GLY A 301 -0.14 1.38 6.69
C GLY A 301 -0.33 1.25 8.20
N TYR A 302 -1.57 1.46 8.66
CA TYR A 302 -1.97 1.28 10.05
C TYR A 302 -1.78 -0.17 10.52
N ASP A 303 -2.23 -1.16 9.74
CA ASP A 303 -2.05 -2.57 10.06
C ASP A 303 -0.57 -2.99 10.07
N ALA A 304 0.24 -2.50 9.12
CA ALA A 304 1.67 -2.78 9.07
C ALA A 304 2.39 -2.28 10.34
N ALA A 305 2.06 -1.06 10.80
CA ALA A 305 2.59 -0.51 12.03
C ALA A 305 2.13 -1.31 13.26
N ARG A 306 0.84 -1.66 13.36
CA ARG A 306 0.31 -2.45 14.47
C ARG A 306 0.94 -3.83 14.55
N ILE A 307 1.07 -4.54 13.43
CA ILE A 307 1.73 -5.86 13.38
C ILE A 307 3.17 -5.75 13.89
N LEU A 308 3.91 -4.71 13.46
CA LEU A 308 5.25 -4.47 13.96
C LEU A 308 5.25 -4.25 15.48
N PHE A 309 4.40 -3.36 16.00
CA PHE A 309 4.39 -3.01 17.43
C PHE A 309 3.94 -4.17 18.31
N GLU A 310 2.91 -4.90 17.90
CA GLU A 310 2.46 -6.11 18.60
C GLU A 310 3.53 -7.20 18.58
N THR A 311 4.28 -7.33 17.48
CA THR A 311 5.41 -8.25 17.39
C THR A 311 6.52 -7.86 18.37
N VAL A 312 6.98 -6.59 18.36
CA VAL A 312 8.02 -6.10 19.29
C VAL A 312 7.59 -6.30 20.74
N LYS A 313 6.34 -5.99 21.08
CA LYS A 313 5.78 -6.23 22.42
C LYS A 313 5.79 -7.72 22.79
N ARG A 314 5.37 -8.59 21.88
CA ARG A 314 5.29 -10.05 22.09
C ARG A 314 6.65 -10.69 22.28
N VAL A 315 7.63 -10.32 21.44
CA VAL A 315 9.01 -10.84 21.56
C VAL A 315 9.82 -10.11 22.65
N ASN A 316 9.28 -9.03 23.21
CA ASN A 316 9.90 -8.17 24.24
C ASN A 316 11.32 -7.73 23.87
N SER A 317 11.56 -7.35 22.61
CA SER A 317 12.87 -7.01 22.07
C SER A 317 12.76 -6.07 20.89
N ILE A 318 13.76 -5.16 20.77
CA ILE A 318 13.97 -4.32 19.58
C ILE A 318 15.10 -4.85 18.68
N ASP A 319 15.62 -6.04 18.98
CA ASP A 319 16.62 -6.69 18.13
C ASP A 319 16.01 -7.05 16.78
N PRO A 320 16.62 -6.65 15.65
CA PRO A 320 16.06 -6.87 14.32
C PRO A 320 15.80 -8.35 13.98
N LYS A 321 16.65 -9.26 14.49
CA LYS A 321 16.45 -10.70 14.25
C LYS A 321 15.25 -11.21 15.05
N ALA A 322 15.09 -10.79 16.30
CA ALA A 322 13.93 -11.17 17.11
C ALA A 322 12.63 -10.64 16.49
N ILE A 323 12.64 -9.41 15.96
CA ILE A 323 11.50 -8.82 15.25
C ILE A 323 11.18 -9.64 13.98
N ARG A 324 12.20 -9.95 13.17
CA ARG A 324 12.05 -10.77 11.95
C ARG A 324 11.41 -12.14 12.27
N ASP A 325 11.94 -12.84 13.28
CA ASP A 325 11.43 -14.14 13.69
C ASP A 325 9.98 -14.03 14.20
N GLY A 326 9.71 -13.02 15.01
CA GLY A 326 8.37 -12.73 15.49
C GLY A 326 7.37 -12.38 14.40
N LEU A 327 7.76 -11.59 13.40
CA LEU A 327 6.89 -11.27 12.25
C LEU A 327 6.49 -12.53 11.48
N ALA A 328 7.42 -13.47 11.28
CA ALA A 328 7.17 -14.72 10.59
C ALA A 328 6.14 -15.62 11.31
N GLU A 329 5.99 -15.46 12.64
CA GLU A 329 5.02 -16.19 13.46
C GLU A 329 3.62 -15.55 13.51
N THR A 330 3.39 -14.42 12.83
CA THR A 330 2.11 -13.72 12.86
C THR A 330 0.99 -14.58 12.29
N LYS A 331 -0.01 -14.90 13.14
CA LYS A 331 -1.20 -15.68 12.77
C LYS A 331 -2.45 -14.99 13.29
N ASN A 332 -3.49 -14.98 12.45
CA ASN A 332 -4.83 -14.49 12.78
C ASN A 332 -4.84 -13.07 13.39
N PHE A 333 -3.94 -12.19 12.93
CA PHE A 333 -3.93 -10.81 13.36
C PHE A 333 -5.22 -10.12 12.90
N ASN A 334 -5.97 -9.54 13.85
CA ASN A 334 -7.23 -8.87 13.57
C ASN A 334 -6.96 -7.43 13.09
N GLY A 335 -6.72 -7.30 11.79
CA GLY A 335 -6.44 -6.03 11.13
C GLY A 335 -7.69 -5.30 10.66
N VAL A 336 -7.53 -4.02 10.36
CA VAL A 336 -8.54 -3.20 9.68
C VAL A 336 -8.80 -3.75 8.28
N THR A 337 -7.75 -4.20 7.61
CA THR A 337 -7.84 -4.75 6.25
C THR A 337 -8.19 -6.25 6.22
N GLY A 338 -8.67 -6.83 7.32
CA GLY A 338 -9.07 -8.24 7.44
C GLY A 338 -8.20 -9.03 8.42
N ILE A 339 -8.45 -10.33 8.51
CA ILE A 339 -7.63 -11.26 9.29
C ILE A 339 -6.35 -11.55 8.51
N ILE A 340 -5.19 -11.26 9.11
CA ILE A 340 -3.88 -11.38 8.46
C ILE A 340 -3.07 -12.51 9.10
N SER A 341 -2.60 -13.44 8.28
CA SER A 341 -1.60 -14.44 8.69
C SER A 341 -0.41 -14.39 7.75
N ILE A 342 0.79 -14.41 8.28
CA ILE A 342 2.01 -14.45 7.48
C ILE A 342 2.36 -15.91 7.16
N ASN A 343 2.60 -16.22 5.88
CA ASN A 343 2.99 -17.54 5.41
C ASN A 343 4.52 -17.73 5.40
N GLU A 344 4.98 -18.90 4.98
CA GLU A 344 6.40 -19.26 4.90
C GLU A 344 7.21 -18.36 3.93
N ASN A 345 6.54 -17.75 2.95
CA ASN A 345 7.14 -16.80 2.01
C ASN A 345 7.11 -15.36 2.53
N ARG A 346 6.66 -15.14 3.77
CA ARG A 346 6.50 -13.82 4.39
C ARG A 346 5.45 -12.93 3.72
N ASP A 347 4.54 -13.56 2.97
CA ASP A 347 3.37 -12.92 2.38
C ASP A 347 2.17 -13.03 3.32
N ALA A 348 1.31 -12.04 3.31
CA ALA A 348 0.06 -12.12 4.02
C ALA A 348 -0.97 -12.98 3.26
N VAL A 349 -1.59 -13.90 3.98
CA VAL A 349 -2.79 -14.61 3.56
C VAL A 349 -3.98 -13.89 4.15
N LYS A 350 -4.82 -13.30 3.29
CA LYS A 350 -6.00 -12.50 3.67
C LYS A 350 -6.97 -12.40 2.50
N SER A 351 -8.23 -12.05 2.79
CA SER A 351 -9.24 -11.78 1.77
C SER A 351 -8.95 -10.53 0.94
N ALA A 352 -9.53 -10.47 -0.24
CA ALA A 352 -9.66 -9.29 -1.07
C ALA A 352 -11.13 -8.87 -1.15
N VAL A 353 -11.37 -7.58 -1.42
CA VAL A 353 -12.71 -7.06 -1.76
C VAL A 353 -12.72 -6.60 -3.21
N VAL A 354 -13.87 -6.72 -3.86
CA VAL A 354 -14.14 -6.08 -5.15
C VAL A 354 -14.99 -4.85 -4.88
N LEU A 355 -14.58 -3.72 -5.44
CA LEU A 355 -15.27 -2.45 -5.32
C LEU A 355 -15.75 -1.97 -6.69
N GLN A 356 -16.85 -1.24 -6.71
CA GLN A 356 -17.37 -0.51 -7.87
C GLN A 356 -17.24 0.99 -7.66
N VAL A 357 -16.78 1.71 -8.68
CA VAL A 357 -16.89 3.18 -8.70
C VAL A 357 -18.34 3.55 -8.97
N LYS A 358 -19.00 4.17 -7.99
CA LYS A 358 -20.39 4.60 -8.07
C LYS A 358 -20.61 5.88 -7.28
N ASP A 359 -21.21 6.88 -7.92
CA ASP A 359 -21.45 8.21 -7.34
C ASP A 359 -20.13 8.83 -6.80
N LYS A 360 -19.05 8.68 -7.55
CA LYS A 360 -17.68 9.09 -7.19
C LYS A 360 -17.15 8.47 -5.88
N GLN A 361 -17.73 7.37 -5.44
CA GLN A 361 -17.33 6.60 -4.26
C GLN A 361 -16.96 5.17 -4.65
N PHE A 362 -16.23 4.49 -3.79
CA PHE A 362 -15.91 3.08 -3.95
C PHE A 362 -16.89 2.25 -3.13
N LYS A 363 -17.81 1.58 -3.81
CA LYS A 363 -18.88 0.80 -3.20
C LYS A 363 -18.51 -0.67 -3.18
N TYR A 364 -18.76 -1.31 -2.05
CA TYR A 364 -18.55 -2.74 -1.86
C TYR A 364 -19.41 -3.57 -2.81
N VAL A 365 -18.84 -4.60 -3.39
CA VAL A 365 -19.52 -5.58 -4.27
C VAL A 365 -19.47 -6.96 -3.64
N GLU A 366 -18.28 -7.50 -3.43
CA GLU A 366 -18.09 -8.84 -2.85
C GLU A 366 -16.74 -8.98 -2.14
N THR A 367 -16.64 -9.95 -1.24
CA THR A 367 -15.38 -10.38 -0.62
C THR A 367 -14.98 -11.74 -1.17
N VAL A 368 -13.71 -11.89 -1.53
CA VAL A 368 -13.12 -13.15 -2.00
C VAL A 368 -12.08 -13.61 -1.01
N ASN A 369 -12.24 -14.83 -0.49
CA ASN A 369 -11.28 -15.47 0.41
C ASN A 369 -10.20 -16.21 -0.39
N PRO A 370 -8.96 -16.30 0.13
CA PRO A 370 -7.87 -17.05 -0.49
C PRO A 370 -8.12 -18.54 -0.55
#